data_686bea24ab44fd631ecdf1d2c926ca32
#
_entry.id   686bea24ab44fd631ecdf1d2c926ca32
#
_cell.length_a   1.000
_cell.length_b   1.000
_cell.length_c   1.000
_cell.angle_alpha   90.00
_cell.angle_beta   90.00
_cell.angle_gamma   90.00
#
_symmetry.space_group_name_H-M   'P 1'
#
loop_
_entity.id
_entity.type
_entity.pdbx_description
1 polymer ?
#
loop_
_entity_poly.entity_id
_entity_poly.type
_entity_poly.pdbx_seq_one_letter_code
_entity_poly.pdbx_strand_id
1 'polypeptide(L)'
;MVIGISGEADVAIWGGLMTAGAYARGFEGAVLDGGVRDITEIRRDYDFPVFSRSASPGTTLGRFKTLGSNIPVVCGGIEVNPGDIIVADIDGVVVVPRALAAEVLKMSQEIDKRELEQAKLIVQARSLKEGLAKYGRI
;
A
#
# COMPACT_ATOMS: atom_id res chain seq x y z
N MET A 1 9.15 0.16 0.62
CA MET A 1 9.74 1.19 -0.30
C MET A 1 8.62 1.83 -1.10
N VAL A 2 8.66 3.16 -1.33
CA VAL A 2 7.69 3.85 -2.20
C VAL A 2 8.45 4.50 -3.36
N ILE A 3 7.96 4.31 -4.59
CA ILE A 3 8.56 4.88 -5.80
C ILE A 3 7.52 5.73 -6.52
N GLY A 4 7.75 7.04 -6.52
CA GLY A 4 7.02 8.00 -7.34
C GLY A 4 7.70 8.21 -8.68
N ILE A 5 6.92 8.49 -9.71
CA ILE A 5 7.42 8.86 -11.03
C ILE A 5 6.77 10.15 -11.52
N SER A 6 7.44 10.85 -12.40
CA SER A 6 6.87 12.02 -13.08
C SER A 6 6.42 11.62 -14.49
N GLY A 7 5.17 11.96 -14.84
CA GLY A 7 4.58 11.68 -16.15
C GLY A 7 3.79 10.39 -16.20
N GLU A 8 3.15 10.17 -17.34
CA GLU A 8 2.41 8.92 -17.60
C GLU A 8 3.40 7.81 -17.92
N ALA A 9 3.28 6.70 -17.22
CA ALA A 9 4.16 5.57 -17.49
C ALA A 9 3.42 4.24 -17.33
N ASP A 10 3.01 3.68 -18.43
CA ASP A 10 2.66 2.27 -18.51
C ASP A 10 3.93 1.45 -18.81
N VAL A 11 4.91 1.61 -17.95
CA VAL A 11 6.17 0.84 -17.96
C VAL A 11 6.44 0.24 -16.60
N ALA A 12 7.08 -0.92 -16.58
CA ALA A 12 7.50 -1.55 -15.34
C ALA A 12 8.69 -0.78 -14.76
N ILE A 13 8.45 -0.08 -13.67
CA ILE A 13 9.49 0.55 -12.85
C ILE A 13 10.03 -0.39 -11.78
N TRP A 14 9.49 -1.60 -11.72
CA TRP A 14 9.86 -2.67 -10.80
C TRP A 14 9.79 -4.03 -11.47
N GLY A 15 10.62 -4.98 -11.03
CA GLY A 15 10.64 -6.35 -11.52
C GLY A 15 11.41 -7.29 -10.61
N GLY A 16 11.64 -8.54 -11.06
CA GLY A 16 12.25 -9.61 -10.28
C GLY A 16 13.61 -9.27 -9.68
N LEU A 17 14.54 -8.70 -10.44
CA LEU A 17 15.87 -8.33 -9.93
C LEU A 17 15.82 -7.21 -8.87
N MET A 18 14.91 -6.25 -9.00
CA MET A 18 14.72 -5.22 -7.97
C MET A 18 14.13 -5.82 -6.71
N THR A 19 13.21 -6.77 -6.85
CA THR A 19 12.64 -7.54 -5.74
C THR A 19 13.73 -8.32 -5.01
N ALA A 20 14.57 -9.05 -5.72
CA ALA A 20 15.70 -9.79 -5.14
C ALA A 20 16.61 -8.88 -4.31
N GLY A 21 16.94 -7.71 -4.86
CA GLY A 21 17.78 -6.72 -4.16
C GLY A 21 17.10 -6.12 -2.93
N ALA A 22 15.81 -5.81 -3.00
CA ALA A 22 15.02 -5.29 -1.88
C ALA A 22 14.85 -6.34 -0.79
N TYR A 23 14.46 -7.55 -1.16
CA TYR A 23 14.31 -8.69 -0.25
C TYR A 23 15.60 -8.98 0.52
N ALA A 24 16.74 -9.06 -0.18
CA ALA A 24 18.05 -9.29 0.43
C ALA A 24 18.47 -8.18 1.43
N ARG A 25 17.88 -6.99 1.33
CA ARG A 25 18.13 -5.86 2.23
C ARG A 25 17.06 -5.71 3.32
N GLY A 26 16.14 -6.65 3.44
CA GLY A 26 15.09 -6.65 4.46
C GLY A 26 13.98 -5.64 4.23
N PHE A 27 13.68 -5.27 2.97
CA PHE A 27 12.46 -4.52 2.68
C PHE A 27 11.26 -5.46 2.73
N GLU A 28 10.16 -4.97 3.30
CA GLU A 28 8.92 -5.74 3.48
C GLU A 28 7.95 -5.63 2.29
N GLY A 29 8.16 -4.68 1.39
CA GLY A 29 7.30 -4.50 0.22
C GLY A 29 7.63 -3.26 -0.60
N ALA A 30 6.91 -3.10 -1.72
CA ALA A 30 7.04 -1.94 -2.59
C ALA A 30 5.69 -1.37 -3.01
N VAL A 31 5.59 -0.03 -3.04
CA VAL A 31 4.46 0.72 -3.59
C VAL A 31 4.96 1.57 -4.74
N LEU A 32 4.31 1.46 -5.90
CA LEU A 32 4.80 1.96 -7.17
C LEU A 32 3.77 2.85 -7.85
N ASP A 33 4.16 4.06 -8.20
CA ASP A 33 3.34 4.93 -9.05
C ASP A 33 3.47 4.60 -10.54
N GLY A 34 3.74 3.36 -10.88
CA GLY A 34 3.91 2.84 -12.23
C GLY A 34 3.67 1.34 -12.31
N GLY A 35 4.11 0.73 -13.40
CA GLY A 35 3.91 -0.69 -13.66
C GLY A 35 4.91 -1.61 -12.95
N VAL A 36 4.56 -2.88 -12.84
CA VAL A 36 5.41 -3.98 -12.39
C VAL A 36 5.48 -5.07 -13.45
N ARG A 37 6.63 -5.74 -13.57
CA ARG A 37 6.81 -6.97 -14.37
C ARG A 37 7.28 -8.13 -13.51
N ASP A 38 7.42 -9.30 -14.09
CA ASP A 38 7.92 -10.52 -13.44
C ASP A 38 7.06 -10.96 -12.22
N ILE A 39 5.75 -10.66 -12.25
CA ILE A 39 4.82 -10.85 -11.12
C ILE A 39 4.80 -12.29 -10.63
N THR A 40 4.79 -13.25 -11.55
CA THR A 40 4.77 -14.68 -11.22
C THR A 40 6.06 -15.10 -10.49
N GLU A 41 7.21 -14.60 -10.95
CA GLU A 41 8.51 -14.84 -10.33
C GLU A 41 8.57 -14.22 -8.93
N ILE A 42 8.15 -12.96 -8.81
CA ILE A 42 8.13 -12.23 -7.53
C ILE A 42 7.31 -12.99 -6.48
N ARG A 43 6.12 -13.45 -6.85
CA ARG A 43 5.24 -14.21 -5.96
C ARG A 43 5.81 -15.58 -5.61
N ARG A 44 6.33 -16.30 -6.61
CA ARG A 44 6.84 -17.66 -6.42
C ARG A 44 8.09 -17.69 -5.54
N ASP A 45 9.04 -16.77 -5.78
CA ASP A 45 10.41 -16.89 -5.25
C ASP A 45 10.62 -16.04 -3.98
N TYR A 46 9.85 -14.97 -3.80
CA TYR A 46 10.06 -14.01 -2.72
C TYR A 46 8.86 -13.78 -1.82
N ASP A 47 7.64 -14.13 -2.28
CA ASP A 47 6.38 -13.75 -1.61
C ASP A 47 6.36 -12.26 -1.20
N PHE A 48 6.96 -11.41 -2.03
CA PHE A 48 7.20 -10.01 -1.75
C PHE A 48 6.01 -9.17 -2.24
N PRO A 49 5.31 -8.45 -1.35
CA PRO A 49 4.16 -7.66 -1.75
C PRO A 49 4.57 -6.44 -2.57
N VAL A 50 3.95 -6.31 -3.76
CA VAL A 50 4.14 -5.16 -4.65
C VAL A 50 2.78 -4.59 -5.03
N PHE A 51 2.56 -3.34 -4.68
CA PHE A 51 1.39 -2.55 -5.04
C PHE A 51 1.74 -1.62 -6.18
N SER A 52 1.03 -1.70 -7.29
CA SER A 52 1.38 -0.98 -8.52
C SER A 52 0.13 -0.54 -9.28
N ARG A 53 0.26 0.45 -10.15
CA ARG A 53 -0.83 0.91 -11.02
C ARG A 53 -1.21 -0.12 -12.08
N SER A 54 -0.23 -0.85 -12.60
CA SER A 54 -0.45 -1.80 -13.70
C SER A 54 0.59 -2.92 -13.71
N ALA A 55 0.27 -3.96 -14.49
CA ALA A 55 1.24 -4.95 -14.96
C ALA A 55 1.70 -4.55 -16.36
N SER A 56 3.00 -4.40 -16.58
CA SER A 56 3.55 -4.01 -17.88
C SER A 56 4.87 -4.71 -18.16
N PRO A 57 5.08 -5.28 -19.36
CA PRO A 57 6.38 -5.85 -19.74
C PRO A 57 7.41 -4.77 -20.14
N GLY A 58 6.97 -3.53 -20.32
CA GLY A 58 7.82 -2.43 -20.74
C GLY A 58 8.96 -2.14 -19.77
N THR A 59 10.07 -1.61 -20.27
CA THR A 59 11.24 -1.27 -19.45
C THR A 59 11.42 0.25 -19.29
N THR A 60 12.03 0.65 -18.19
CA THR A 60 12.44 2.04 -17.93
C THR A 60 13.64 2.48 -18.75
N LEU A 61 14.36 1.55 -19.39
CA LEU A 61 15.59 1.84 -20.12
C LEU A 61 15.33 2.87 -21.24
N GLY A 62 16.10 3.97 -21.23
CA GLY A 62 15.96 5.08 -22.16
C GLY A 62 14.73 5.99 -21.93
N ARG A 63 13.92 5.73 -20.88
CA ARG A 63 12.68 6.49 -20.58
C ARG A 63 12.74 7.19 -19.24
N PHE A 64 13.31 6.56 -18.23
CA PHE A 64 13.41 7.09 -16.88
C PHE A 64 14.82 6.99 -16.32
N LYS A 65 15.13 7.90 -15.41
CA LYS A 65 16.33 7.85 -14.57
C LYS A 65 15.94 8.10 -13.13
N THR A 66 16.68 7.52 -12.19
CA THR A 66 16.53 7.84 -10.77
C THR A 66 16.99 9.27 -10.51
N LEU A 67 16.15 10.05 -9.84
CA LEU A 67 16.46 11.43 -9.47
C LEU A 67 17.01 11.53 -8.04
N GLY A 68 16.59 10.64 -7.16
CA GLY A 68 17.02 10.63 -5.78
C GLY A 68 16.47 9.42 -5.02
N SER A 69 16.94 9.26 -3.79
CA SER A 69 16.43 8.30 -2.83
C SER A 69 16.31 8.97 -1.46
N ASN A 70 15.40 8.46 -0.63
CA ASN A 70 15.09 9.03 0.68
C ASN A 70 14.65 10.51 0.60
N ILE A 71 13.86 10.85 -0.38
CA ILE A 71 13.27 12.16 -0.65
C ILE A 71 11.74 12.04 -0.66
N PRO A 72 10.99 13.13 -0.45
CA PRO A 72 9.55 13.15 -0.66
C PRO A 72 9.21 12.75 -2.11
N VAL A 73 8.18 11.94 -2.27
CA VAL A 73 7.67 11.53 -3.59
C VAL A 73 6.15 11.66 -3.63
N VAL A 74 5.59 11.83 -4.82
CA VAL A 74 4.15 11.70 -5.03
C VAL A 74 3.90 10.30 -5.58
N CYS A 75 2.99 9.55 -4.96
CA CYS A 75 2.57 8.23 -5.39
C CYS A 75 1.05 8.14 -5.33
N GLY A 76 0.42 7.83 -6.46
CA GLY A 76 -1.05 7.82 -6.55
C GLY A 76 -1.72 9.17 -6.26
N GLY A 77 -1.02 10.29 -6.48
CA GLY A 77 -1.50 11.64 -6.17
C GLY A 77 -1.31 12.05 -4.70
N ILE A 78 -0.75 11.19 -3.85
CA ILE A 78 -0.49 11.45 -2.43
C ILE A 78 1.00 11.68 -2.22
N GLU A 79 1.35 12.74 -1.48
CA GLU A 79 2.72 12.98 -1.04
C GLU A 79 3.11 11.98 0.06
N VAL A 80 4.25 11.34 -0.12
CA VAL A 80 4.83 10.39 0.82
C VAL A 80 6.22 10.87 1.22
N ASN A 81 6.41 11.08 2.50
CA ASN A 81 7.68 11.55 3.05
C ASN A 81 8.51 10.39 3.62
N PRO A 82 9.85 10.48 3.61
CA PRO A 82 10.69 9.51 4.29
C PRO A 82 10.32 9.35 5.77
N GLY A 83 10.03 8.12 6.16
CA GLY A 83 9.61 7.78 7.53
C GLY A 83 8.10 7.71 7.73
N ASP A 84 7.27 8.06 6.76
CA ASP A 84 5.83 7.80 6.81
C ASP A 84 5.54 6.30 6.85
N ILE A 85 4.46 5.93 7.52
CA ILE A 85 4.01 4.55 7.65
C ILE A 85 3.09 4.22 6.47
N ILE A 86 3.37 3.11 5.82
CA ILE A 86 2.53 2.58 4.74
C ILE A 86 1.74 1.39 5.28
N VAL A 87 0.43 1.45 5.15
CA VAL A 87 -0.47 0.31 5.39
C VAL A 87 -1.06 -0.08 4.04
N ALA A 88 -0.87 -1.33 3.64
CA ALA A 88 -1.24 -1.78 2.31
C ALA A 88 -1.76 -3.22 2.34
N ASP A 89 -2.90 -3.43 1.69
CA ASP A 89 -3.53 -4.73 1.53
C ASP A 89 -4.22 -4.84 0.16
N ILE A 90 -5.12 -5.82 0.02
CA ILE A 90 -5.85 -6.05 -1.24
C ILE A 90 -6.80 -4.90 -1.60
N ASP A 91 -7.26 -4.12 -0.62
CA ASP A 91 -8.19 -3.01 -0.82
C ASP A 91 -7.47 -1.73 -1.26
N GLY A 92 -6.17 -1.62 -0.96
CA GLY A 92 -5.38 -0.49 -1.40
C GLY A 92 -4.22 -0.13 -0.49
N VAL A 93 -3.79 1.12 -0.59
CA VAL A 93 -2.63 1.65 0.13
C VAL A 93 -3.00 2.93 0.85
N VAL A 94 -2.69 3.00 2.14
CA VAL A 94 -2.88 4.19 2.98
C VAL A 94 -1.52 4.69 3.47
N VAL A 95 -1.34 6.00 3.46
CA VAL A 95 -0.17 6.67 4.01
C VAL A 95 -0.53 7.33 5.33
N VAL A 96 0.19 6.99 6.38
CA VAL A 96 0.06 7.62 7.69
C VAL A 96 1.30 8.46 7.96
N PRO A 97 1.18 9.80 8.01
CA PRO A 97 2.29 10.66 8.35
C PRO A 97 2.90 10.25 9.69
N ARG A 98 4.23 10.13 9.74
CA ARG A 98 4.93 9.68 10.94
C ARG A 98 4.53 10.42 12.21
N ALA A 99 4.32 11.73 12.11
CA ALA A 99 3.93 12.58 13.24
C ALA A 99 2.56 12.20 13.84
N LEU A 100 1.67 11.61 13.04
CA LEU A 100 0.31 11.25 13.44
C LEU A 100 0.18 9.75 13.80
N ALA A 101 1.24 8.98 13.72
CA ALA A 101 1.20 7.52 13.83
C ALA A 101 0.54 7.03 15.12
N ALA A 102 0.89 7.62 16.27
CA ALA A 102 0.35 7.21 17.57
C ALA A 102 -1.16 7.54 17.71
N GLU A 103 -1.57 8.71 17.20
CA GLU A 103 -2.97 9.13 17.22
C GLU A 103 -3.81 8.24 16.30
N VAL A 104 -3.37 8.05 15.05
CA VAL A 104 -4.04 7.18 14.09
C VAL A 104 -4.16 5.76 14.60
N LEU A 105 -3.09 5.20 15.19
CA LEU A 105 -3.12 3.85 15.79
C LEU A 105 -4.21 3.74 16.86
N LYS A 106 -4.29 4.71 17.77
CA LYS A 106 -5.30 4.71 18.83
C LYS A 106 -6.71 4.75 18.24
N MET A 107 -6.96 5.67 17.30
CA MET A 107 -8.27 5.80 16.67
C MET A 107 -8.66 4.54 15.90
N SER A 108 -7.73 3.95 15.15
CA SER A 108 -7.98 2.71 14.40
C SER A 108 -8.32 1.54 15.32
N GLN A 109 -7.62 1.39 16.44
CA GLN A 109 -7.93 0.36 17.44
C GLN A 109 -9.32 0.54 18.07
N GLU A 110 -9.74 1.77 18.30
CA GLU A 110 -11.09 2.07 18.82
C GLU A 110 -12.17 1.74 17.78
N ILE A 111 -11.93 2.06 16.51
CA ILE A 111 -12.83 1.74 15.39
C ILE A 111 -12.93 0.21 15.24
N ASP A 112 -11.81 -0.49 15.14
CA ASP A 112 -11.74 -1.93 14.96
C ASP A 112 -12.51 -2.68 16.08
N LYS A 113 -12.34 -2.27 17.33
CA LYS A 113 -13.08 -2.81 18.46
C LYS A 113 -14.60 -2.62 18.31
N ARG A 114 -15.02 -1.43 17.88
CA ARG A 114 -16.43 -1.12 17.66
C ARG A 114 -17.01 -1.92 16.50
N GLU A 115 -16.29 -2.06 15.42
CA GLU A 115 -16.69 -2.85 14.25
C GLU A 115 -16.85 -4.32 14.60
N LEU A 116 -15.94 -4.92 15.37
CA LEU A 116 -16.06 -6.29 15.84
C LEU A 116 -17.32 -6.52 16.68
N GLU A 117 -17.66 -5.60 17.57
CA GLU A 117 -18.90 -5.69 18.38
C GLU A 117 -20.15 -5.49 17.50
N GLN A 118 -20.11 -4.55 16.57
CA GLN A 118 -21.21 -4.28 15.64
C GLN A 118 -21.46 -5.49 14.73
N ALA A 119 -20.41 -6.08 14.18
CA ALA A 119 -20.52 -7.27 13.34
C ALA A 119 -21.20 -8.45 14.09
N LYS A 120 -20.82 -8.68 15.35
CA LYS A 120 -21.46 -9.71 16.20
C LYS A 120 -22.96 -9.46 16.36
N LEU A 121 -23.36 -8.21 16.63
CA LEU A 121 -24.77 -7.85 16.76
C LEU A 121 -25.54 -8.06 15.45
N ILE A 122 -24.98 -7.62 14.31
CA ILE A 122 -25.59 -7.80 13.00
C ILE A 122 -25.84 -9.28 12.70
N VAL A 123 -24.85 -10.12 12.98
CA VAL A 123 -24.96 -11.57 12.76
C VAL A 123 -26.01 -12.20 13.68
N GLN A 124 -26.01 -11.85 14.98
CA GLN A 124 -26.97 -12.38 15.95
C GLN A 124 -28.40 -11.96 15.64
N ALA A 125 -28.61 -10.68 15.34
CA ALA A 125 -29.91 -10.12 15.02
C ALA A 125 -30.38 -10.46 13.59
N ARG A 126 -29.47 -10.93 12.72
CA ARG A 126 -29.69 -11.07 11.27
C ARG A 126 -30.20 -9.76 10.63
N SER A 127 -29.74 -8.62 11.14
CA SER A 127 -30.25 -7.29 10.80
C SER A 127 -29.16 -6.24 10.88
N LEU A 128 -28.80 -5.70 9.74
CA LEU A 128 -27.87 -4.55 9.63
C LEU A 128 -28.44 -3.33 10.38
N LYS A 129 -29.78 -3.13 10.33
CA LYS A 129 -30.45 -2.00 10.98
C LYS A 129 -30.21 -1.98 12.50
N GLU A 130 -30.24 -3.13 13.16
CA GLU A 130 -30.03 -3.21 14.61
C GLU A 130 -28.57 -2.91 14.98
N GLY A 131 -27.60 -3.38 14.20
CA GLY A 131 -26.20 -3.01 14.39
C GLY A 131 -25.97 -1.50 14.23
N LEU A 132 -26.53 -0.92 13.18
CA LEU A 132 -26.43 0.53 12.93
C LEU A 132 -27.15 1.37 13.99
N ALA A 133 -28.26 0.88 14.56
CA ALA A 133 -29.01 1.61 15.59
C ALA A 133 -28.17 1.82 16.86
N LYS A 134 -27.29 0.86 17.22
CA LYS A 134 -26.45 0.94 18.42
C LYS A 134 -25.18 1.76 18.21
N TYR A 135 -24.50 1.57 17.09
CA TYR A 135 -23.15 2.13 16.87
C TYR A 135 -23.11 3.24 15.80
N GLY A 136 -24.18 3.41 15.03
CA GLY A 136 -24.18 4.31 13.86
C GLY A 136 -23.33 3.77 12.71
N ARG A 137 -23.00 4.66 11.80
CA ARG A 137 -21.93 4.42 10.81
C ARG A 137 -20.58 4.65 11.48
N ILE A 138 -19.71 3.72 11.31
CA ILE A 138 -18.32 3.78 11.75
C ILE A 138 -17.49 4.38 10.62
#